data_dbbc943244233edca8889948770c1aea
#
_entry.id   dbbc943244233edca8889948770c1aea
#
_cell.length_a   1.000
_cell.length_b   1.000
_cell.length_c   1.000
_cell.angle_alpha   90.00
_cell.angle_beta   90.00
_cell.angle_gamma   90.00
#
_symmetry.space_group_name_H-M   'P 1'
#
loop_
_entity.id
_entity.type
_entity.pdbx_description
1 polymer ?
#
loop_
_entity_poly.entity_id
_entity_poly.type
_entity_poly.pdbx_seq_one_letter_code
_entity_poly.pdbx_strand_id
1 'polypeptide(L)'
;MKGLFIYRFLGFFVNIGAFMIAFILFGMISFAFRNPALLLYSALMLCVVLYAWFVNKFFIKVVIRKEPTSHKHRDWIRVNSIVCLVFATLSILSGTAYLLNPTMPHDIMAQFNNQIDASAKIDPKMLERAVKQMVWGMVSFFTILVIHILWTYDLLKRYRSYFQ
;
A
#
# COMPACT_ATOMS: atom_id res chain seq x y z
N MET A 1 -13.30 23.98 -3.01
CA MET A 1 -13.83 22.96 -2.06
C MET A 1 -14.00 21.56 -2.69
N LYS A 2 -14.37 21.42 -3.97
CA LYS A 2 -14.56 20.09 -4.63
C LYS A 2 -13.33 19.17 -4.56
N GLY A 3 -12.12 19.69 -4.74
CA GLY A 3 -10.89 18.88 -4.68
C GLY A 3 -10.59 18.26 -3.31
N LEU A 4 -10.93 18.92 -2.20
CA LEU A 4 -10.72 18.37 -0.86
C LEU A 4 -11.66 17.20 -0.54
N PHE A 5 -12.86 17.18 -1.12
CA PHE A 5 -13.77 16.04 -0.99
C PHE A 5 -13.21 14.79 -1.64
N ILE A 6 -12.73 14.91 -2.89
CA ILE A 6 -12.11 13.78 -3.62
C ILE A 6 -10.86 13.29 -2.88
N TYR A 7 -10.02 14.19 -2.39
CA TYR A 7 -8.86 13.84 -1.59
C TYR A 7 -9.22 13.03 -0.33
N ARG A 8 -10.27 13.46 0.39
CA ARG A 8 -10.78 12.71 1.56
C ARG A 8 -11.31 11.33 1.19
N PHE A 9 -12.00 11.24 0.05
CA PHE A 9 -12.53 9.98 -0.44
C PHE A 9 -11.39 9.00 -0.79
N LEU A 10 -10.36 9.45 -1.52
CA LEU A 10 -9.17 8.65 -1.79
C LEU A 10 -8.45 8.28 -0.49
N GLY A 11 -8.30 9.23 0.44
CA GLY A 11 -7.71 8.98 1.75
C GLY A 11 -8.44 7.93 2.57
N PHE A 12 -9.76 7.82 2.45
CA PHE A 12 -10.54 6.75 3.07
C PHE A 12 -10.12 5.37 2.57
N PHE A 13 -9.96 5.18 1.26
CA PHE A 13 -9.47 3.91 0.70
C PHE A 13 -8.03 3.61 1.10
N VAL A 14 -7.16 4.64 1.12
CA VAL A 14 -5.78 4.48 1.58
C VAL A 14 -5.74 4.04 3.06
N ASN A 15 -6.59 4.60 3.92
CA ASN A 15 -6.66 4.20 5.32
C ASN A 15 -7.18 2.76 5.49
N ILE A 16 -8.20 2.35 4.74
CA ILE A 16 -8.69 0.95 4.76
C ILE A 16 -7.57 0.00 4.34
N GLY A 17 -6.91 0.29 3.22
CA GLY A 17 -5.80 -0.53 2.74
C GLY A 17 -4.63 -0.57 3.72
N ALA A 18 -4.26 0.55 4.32
CA ALA A 18 -3.23 0.61 5.35
C ALA A 18 -3.60 -0.21 6.60
N PHE A 19 -4.88 -0.20 7.01
CA PHE A 19 -5.36 -1.04 8.10
C PHE A 19 -5.26 -2.53 7.77
N MET A 20 -5.66 -2.94 6.55
CA MET A 20 -5.51 -4.31 6.07
C MET A 20 -4.03 -4.74 6.05
N ILE A 21 -3.14 -3.88 5.54
CA ILE A 21 -1.69 -4.11 5.53
C ILE A 21 -1.14 -4.25 6.95
N ALA A 22 -1.57 -3.40 7.89
CA ALA A 22 -1.15 -3.49 9.29
C ALA A 22 -1.56 -4.83 9.92
N PHE A 23 -2.75 -5.34 9.60
CA PHE A 23 -3.22 -6.63 10.06
C PHE A 23 -2.37 -7.79 9.49
N ILE A 24 -2.05 -7.73 8.19
CA ILE A 24 -1.15 -8.71 7.53
C ILE A 24 0.24 -8.66 8.17
N LEU A 25 0.80 -7.46 8.41
CA LEU A 25 2.09 -7.29 9.05
C LEU A 25 2.13 -7.92 10.43
N PHE A 26 1.07 -7.75 11.23
CA PHE A 26 0.99 -8.37 12.55
C PHE A 26 1.08 -9.90 12.47
N GLY A 27 0.40 -10.52 11.50
CA GLY A 27 0.49 -11.97 11.26
C GLY A 27 1.86 -12.42 10.73
N MET A 28 2.54 -11.60 9.95
CA MET A 28 3.83 -11.93 9.32
C MET A 28 5.05 -11.71 10.23
N ILE A 29 4.92 -10.96 11.32
CA ILE A 29 6.07 -10.50 12.12
C ILE A 29 6.93 -11.66 12.64
N SER A 30 6.30 -12.76 13.04
CA SER A 30 6.99 -13.95 13.55
C SER A 30 7.81 -14.69 12.47
N PHE A 31 7.40 -14.59 11.22
CA PHE A 31 8.06 -15.22 10.07
C PHE A 31 9.12 -14.30 9.45
N ALA A 32 8.94 -12.99 9.53
CA ALA A 32 9.82 -12.00 8.94
C ALA A 32 11.24 -12.06 9.53
N PHE A 33 11.38 -12.33 10.83
CA PHE A 33 12.69 -12.46 11.49
C PHE A 33 13.50 -13.68 11.02
N ARG A 34 12.84 -14.68 10.41
CA ARG A 34 13.51 -15.89 9.91
C ARG A 34 13.92 -15.80 8.44
N ASN A 35 13.39 -14.81 7.71
CA ASN A 35 13.64 -14.66 6.29
C ASN A 35 13.94 -13.19 5.94
N PRO A 36 15.17 -12.84 5.52
CA PRO A 36 15.56 -11.46 5.19
C PRO A 36 14.70 -10.83 4.09
N ALA A 37 14.22 -11.60 3.11
CA ALA A 37 13.35 -11.09 2.06
C ALA A 37 11.98 -10.68 2.60
N LEU A 38 11.41 -11.47 3.52
CA LEU A 38 10.15 -11.12 4.19
C LEU A 38 10.32 -9.91 5.11
N LEU A 39 11.48 -9.76 5.74
CA LEU A 39 11.77 -8.60 6.59
C LEU A 39 11.80 -7.31 5.77
N LEU A 40 12.48 -7.32 4.61
CA LEU A 40 12.50 -6.18 3.70
C LEU A 40 11.08 -5.82 3.21
N TYR A 41 10.31 -6.84 2.80
CA TYR A 41 8.94 -6.64 2.34
C TYR A 41 8.04 -6.07 3.43
N SER A 42 8.18 -6.57 4.66
CA SER A 42 7.46 -6.06 5.83
C SER A 42 7.83 -4.61 6.15
N ALA A 43 9.09 -4.22 6.00
CA ALA A 43 9.53 -2.84 6.17
C ALA A 43 8.89 -1.89 5.13
N LEU A 44 8.79 -2.31 3.87
CA LEU A 44 8.11 -1.55 2.82
C LEU A 44 6.60 -1.41 3.09
N MET A 45 5.94 -2.48 3.53
CA MET A 45 4.54 -2.43 3.93
C MET A 45 4.33 -1.50 5.14
N LEU A 46 5.24 -1.52 6.12
CA LEU A 46 5.19 -0.61 7.27
C LEU A 46 5.24 0.85 6.83
N CYS A 47 6.04 1.19 5.81
CA CYS A 47 6.09 2.55 5.27
C CYS A 47 4.71 3.01 4.74
N VAL A 48 3.91 2.11 4.15
CA VAL A 48 2.54 2.44 3.70
C VAL A 48 1.63 2.78 4.89
N VAL A 49 1.73 2.00 5.97
CA VAL A 49 0.96 2.25 7.20
C VAL A 49 1.37 3.59 7.83
N LEU A 50 2.68 3.85 7.94
CA LEU A 50 3.20 5.10 8.47
C LEU A 50 2.81 6.29 7.60
N TYR A 51 2.88 6.16 6.27
CA TYR A 51 2.41 7.19 5.35
C TYR A 51 0.94 7.55 5.61
N ALA A 52 0.05 6.57 5.65
CA ALA A 52 -1.36 6.79 5.91
C ALA A 52 -1.60 7.49 7.25
N TRP A 53 -0.90 7.08 8.30
CA TRP A 53 -0.96 7.69 9.63
C TRP A 53 -0.53 9.15 9.62
N PHE A 54 0.65 9.46 9.08
CA PHE A 54 1.19 10.82 9.07
C PHE A 54 0.36 11.76 8.20
N VAL A 55 -0.11 11.30 7.04
CA VAL A 55 -0.95 12.09 6.14
C VAL A 55 -2.31 12.37 6.74
N ASN A 56 -2.93 11.39 7.41
CA ASN A 56 -4.20 11.61 8.10
C ASN A 56 -4.07 12.66 9.21
N LYS A 57 -3.01 12.57 10.02
CA LYS A 57 -2.70 13.57 11.05
C LYS A 57 -2.47 14.97 10.46
N PHE A 58 -1.72 15.07 9.34
CA PHE A 58 -1.52 16.31 8.60
C PHE A 58 -2.84 16.88 8.11
N PHE A 59 -3.67 16.06 7.48
CA PHE A 59 -4.95 16.50 6.94
C PHE A 59 -5.86 17.07 8.02
N ILE A 60 -6.01 16.37 9.15
CA ILE A 60 -6.84 16.82 10.26
C ILE A 60 -6.29 18.11 10.89
N LYS A 61 -4.99 18.11 11.22
CA LYS A 61 -4.38 19.21 11.97
C LYS A 61 -4.19 20.45 11.12
N VAL A 62 -3.61 20.31 9.94
CA VAL A 62 -3.21 21.45 9.10
C VAL A 62 -4.30 21.86 8.12
N VAL A 63 -4.93 20.91 7.41
CA VAL A 63 -5.89 21.25 6.37
C VAL A 63 -7.25 21.62 6.95
N ILE A 64 -7.73 20.87 7.97
CA ILE A 64 -9.05 21.13 8.58
C ILE A 64 -8.95 22.18 9.67
N ARG A 65 -8.09 21.98 10.70
CA ARG A 65 -8.03 22.83 11.88
C ARG A 65 -7.18 24.08 11.69
N LYS A 66 -6.35 24.16 10.64
CA LYS A 66 -5.42 25.29 10.39
C LYS A 66 -4.42 25.52 11.51
N GLU A 67 -4.02 24.46 12.20
CA GLU A 67 -3.07 24.51 13.30
C GLU A 67 -1.63 24.30 12.76
N PRO A 68 -0.63 25.00 13.35
CA PRO A 68 0.76 24.78 12.98
C PRO A 68 1.23 23.37 13.36
N THR A 69 2.21 22.87 12.62
CA THR A 69 2.84 21.57 12.86
C THR A 69 4.33 21.63 12.61
N SER A 70 5.08 20.67 13.17
CA SER A 70 6.54 20.64 13.08
C SER A 70 7.03 20.34 11.65
N HIS A 71 8.17 20.94 11.26
CA HIS A 71 8.90 20.58 10.04
C HIS A 71 9.20 19.09 9.96
N LYS A 72 9.57 18.45 11.07
CA LYS A 72 9.82 17.00 11.14
C LYS A 72 8.64 16.18 10.63
N HIS A 73 7.40 16.61 10.93
CA HIS A 73 6.20 15.91 10.48
C HIS A 73 6.07 15.92 8.95
N ARG A 74 6.37 17.05 8.31
CA ARG A 74 6.42 17.19 6.84
C ARG A 74 7.47 16.26 6.24
N ASP A 75 8.65 16.21 6.85
CA ASP A 75 9.77 15.41 6.34
C ASP A 75 9.47 13.90 6.46
N TRP A 76 8.85 13.47 7.55
CA TRP A 76 8.35 12.10 7.68
C TRP A 76 7.33 11.72 6.59
N ILE A 77 6.39 12.62 6.26
CA ILE A 77 5.45 12.39 5.16
C ILE A 77 6.22 12.22 3.85
N ARG A 78 7.20 13.09 3.56
CA ARG A 78 7.98 13.04 2.31
C ARG A 78 8.79 11.75 2.19
N VAL A 79 9.53 11.38 3.22
CA VAL A 79 10.36 10.17 3.20
C VAL A 79 9.48 8.93 2.97
N ASN A 80 8.41 8.77 3.76
CA ASN A 80 7.51 7.63 3.59
C ASN A 80 6.80 7.65 2.22
N SER A 81 6.43 8.84 1.71
CA SER A 81 5.83 8.96 0.37
C SER A 81 6.76 8.47 -0.75
N ILE A 82 8.06 8.79 -0.68
CA ILE A 82 9.04 8.35 -1.69
C ILE A 82 9.14 6.82 -1.68
N VAL A 83 9.31 6.23 -0.50
CA VAL A 83 9.37 4.77 -0.35
C VAL A 83 8.08 4.12 -0.86
N CYS A 84 6.92 4.67 -0.49
CA CYS A 84 5.62 4.17 -0.96
C CYS A 84 5.46 4.30 -2.48
N LEU A 85 5.95 5.37 -3.12
CA LEU A 85 5.91 5.53 -4.57
C LEU A 85 6.71 4.46 -5.28
N VAL A 86 7.95 4.21 -4.83
CA VAL A 86 8.80 3.16 -5.40
C VAL A 86 8.13 1.80 -5.24
N PHE A 87 7.67 1.48 -4.02
CA PHE A 87 7.01 0.20 -3.73
C PHE A 87 5.71 0.03 -4.54
N ALA A 88 4.87 1.05 -4.59
CA ALA A 88 3.62 1.03 -5.34
C ALA A 88 3.87 0.85 -6.85
N THR A 89 4.85 1.56 -7.42
CA THR A 89 5.20 1.43 -8.84
C THR A 89 5.66 0.02 -9.17
N LEU A 90 6.58 -0.55 -8.36
CA LEU A 90 7.03 -1.93 -8.54
C LEU A 90 5.88 -2.93 -8.41
N SER A 91 4.97 -2.73 -7.44
CA SER A 91 3.81 -3.59 -7.23
C SER A 91 2.82 -3.51 -8.40
N ILE A 92 2.59 -2.32 -8.96
CA ILE A 92 1.74 -2.13 -10.16
C ILE A 92 2.38 -2.83 -11.36
N LEU A 93 3.68 -2.63 -11.61
CA LEU A 93 4.38 -3.26 -12.73
C LEU A 93 4.33 -4.79 -12.61
N SER A 94 4.66 -5.34 -11.45
CA SER A 94 4.63 -6.79 -11.21
C SER A 94 3.22 -7.36 -11.34
N GLY A 95 2.21 -6.70 -10.76
CA GLY A 95 0.83 -7.13 -10.88
C GLY A 95 0.30 -7.07 -12.32
N THR A 96 0.64 -6.01 -13.06
CA THR A 96 0.27 -5.88 -14.46
C THR A 96 0.96 -6.93 -15.33
N ALA A 97 2.24 -7.20 -15.10
CA ALA A 97 2.98 -8.27 -15.80
C ALA A 97 2.34 -9.64 -15.55
N TYR A 98 1.94 -9.93 -14.31
CA TYR A 98 1.19 -11.14 -13.96
C TYR A 98 -0.14 -11.25 -14.72
N LEU A 99 -0.92 -10.16 -14.81
CA LEU A 99 -2.22 -10.16 -15.46
C LEU A 99 -2.12 -10.30 -16.98
N LEU A 100 -1.04 -9.81 -17.60
CA LEU A 100 -0.81 -9.86 -19.04
C LEU A 100 -0.15 -11.15 -19.51
N ASN A 101 0.53 -11.89 -18.63
CA ASN A 101 1.21 -13.14 -18.99
C ASN A 101 0.33 -14.36 -18.66
N PRO A 102 -0.22 -15.07 -19.65
CA PRO A 102 -1.14 -16.19 -19.44
C PRO A 102 -0.47 -17.43 -18.81
N THR A 103 0.86 -17.56 -18.87
CA THR A 103 1.60 -18.73 -18.34
C THR A 103 2.01 -18.55 -16.87
N MET A 104 2.26 -17.33 -16.43
CA MET A 104 2.69 -17.04 -15.05
C MET A 104 1.75 -17.60 -13.96
N PRO A 105 0.41 -17.52 -14.10
CA PRO A 105 -0.49 -18.14 -13.15
C PRO A 105 -0.28 -19.64 -12.98
N HIS A 106 -0.05 -20.36 -14.06
CA HIS A 106 0.15 -21.82 -14.03
C HIS A 106 1.45 -22.22 -13.33
N ASP A 107 2.54 -21.48 -13.55
CA ASP A 107 3.84 -21.77 -12.94
C ASP A 107 3.81 -21.54 -11.41
N ILE A 108 3.19 -20.44 -10.98
CA ILE A 108 3.01 -20.14 -9.55
C ILE A 108 2.11 -21.18 -8.89
N MET A 109 1.04 -21.60 -9.57
CA MET A 109 0.10 -22.62 -9.10
C MET A 109 0.76 -23.98 -8.95
N ALA A 110 1.59 -24.37 -9.92
CA ALA A 110 2.34 -25.62 -9.85
C ALA A 110 3.28 -25.66 -8.62
N GLN A 111 4.00 -24.54 -8.36
CA GLN A 111 4.83 -24.40 -7.17
C GLN A 111 4.02 -24.46 -5.87
N PHE A 112 2.85 -23.81 -5.83
CA PHE A 112 1.98 -23.79 -4.65
C PHE A 112 1.37 -25.17 -4.34
N ASN A 113 0.88 -25.86 -5.37
CA ASN A 113 0.33 -27.21 -5.23
C ASN A 113 1.37 -28.25 -4.77
N ASN A 114 2.64 -28.05 -5.12
CA ASN A 114 3.72 -28.91 -4.65
C ASN A 114 4.07 -28.71 -3.16
N GLN A 115 3.62 -27.61 -2.56
CA GLN A 115 3.89 -27.28 -1.15
C GLN A 115 2.70 -27.62 -0.21
N ILE A 116 1.51 -27.90 -0.79
CA ILE A 116 0.32 -28.23 -0.02
C ILE A 116 0.16 -29.74 0.08
N ASP A 117 -0.12 -30.23 1.28
CA ASP A 117 -0.44 -31.65 1.55
C ASP A 117 -1.61 -32.10 0.66
N ALA A 118 -1.52 -33.35 0.21
CA ALA A 118 -2.51 -33.97 -0.71
C ALA A 118 -3.96 -33.95 -0.18
N SER A 119 -4.14 -33.78 1.11
CA SER A 119 -5.46 -33.71 1.79
C SER A 119 -6.16 -32.35 1.65
N ALA A 120 -5.44 -31.29 1.27
CA ALA A 120 -5.94 -29.91 1.18
C ALA A 120 -5.99 -29.39 -0.28
N LYS A 121 -6.17 -30.27 -1.27
CA LYS A 121 -6.21 -29.85 -2.69
C LYS A 121 -7.40 -28.95 -2.97
N ILE A 122 -7.07 -27.65 -3.13
CA ILE A 122 -8.02 -26.64 -3.60
C ILE A 122 -8.18 -26.79 -5.12
N ASP A 123 -9.40 -26.63 -5.63
CA ASP A 123 -9.64 -26.62 -7.08
C ASP A 123 -8.72 -25.57 -7.75
N PRO A 124 -7.82 -25.98 -8.67
CA PRO A 124 -6.89 -25.08 -9.34
C PRO A 124 -7.56 -23.87 -9.98
N LYS A 125 -8.76 -24.04 -10.56
CA LYS A 125 -9.51 -22.93 -11.18
C LYS A 125 -10.04 -21.94 -10.16
N MET A 126 -10.45 -22.41 -8.99
CA MET A 126 -10.90 -21.54 -7.90
C MET A 126 -9.73 -20.72 -7.34
N LEU A 127 -8.58 -21.36 -7.14
CA LEU A 127 -7.37 -20.70 -6.66
C LEU A 127 -6.87 -19.64 -7.67
N GLU A 128 -6.82 -19.98 -8.96
CA GLU A 128 -6.45 -19.04 -10.03
C GLU A 128 -7.33 -17.79 -10.03
N ARG A 129 -8.66 -17.97 -9.93
CA ARG A 129 -9.60 -16.84 -9.85
C ARG A 129 -9.33 -15.98 -8.62
N ALA A 130 -9.12 -16.60 -7.45
CA ALA A 130 -8.86 -15.88 -6.21
C ALA A 130 -7.56 -15.05 -6.31
N VAL A 131 -6.46 -15.66 -6.81
CA VAL A 131 -5.19 -14.96 -7.01
C VAL A 131 -5.35 -13.80 -7.98
N LYS A 132 -6.03 -14.00 -9.11
CA LYS A 132 -6.29 -12.96 -10.09
C LYS A 132 -7.10 -11.79 -9.52
N GLN A 133 -8.11 -12.08 -8.69
CA GLN A 133 -8.87 -11.04 -7.98
C GLN A 133 -8.00 -10.28 -6.97
N MET A 134 -7.14 -10.98 -6.23
CA MET A 134 -6.19 -10.35 -5.30
C MET A 134 -5.21 -9.42 -6.02
N VAL A 135 -4.66 -9.84 -7.17
CA VAL A 135 -3.76 -9.01 -7.99
C VAL A 135 -4.48 -7.78 -8.52
N TRP A 136 -5.71 -7.90 -9.02
CA TRP A 136 -6.53 -6.76 -9.44
C TRP A 136 -6.78 -5.78 -8.28
N GLY A 137 -7.13 -6.30 -7.10
CA GLY A 137 -7.30 -5.49 -5.89
C GLY A 137 -6.01 -4.74 -5.50
N MET A 138 -4.88 -5.44 -5.55
CA MET A 138 -3.56 -4.88 -5.25
C MET A 138 -3.19 -3.76 -6.24
N VAL A 139 -3.30 -3.99 -7.55
CA VAL A 139 -3.00 -2.99 -8.59
C VAL A 139 -3.89 -1.76 -8.43
N SER A 140 -5.20 -1.96 -8.19
CA SER A 140 -6.14 -0.87 -7.95
C SER A 140 -5.78 -0.06 -6.71
N PHE A 141 -5.47 -0.72 -5.59
CA PHE A 141 -5.07 -0.06 -4.34
C PHE A 141 -3.81 0.78 -4.53
N PHE A 142 -2.75 0.22 -5.12
CA PHE A 142 -1.50 0.94 -5.31
C PHE A 142 -1.66 2.09 -6.31
N THR A 143 -2.52 1.98 -7.31
CA THR A 143 -2.86 3.09 -8.21
C THR A 143 -3.52 4.24 -7.44
N ILE A 144 -4.50 3.94 -6.57
CA ILE A 144 -5.13 4.93 -5.70
C ILE A 144 -4.09 5.57 -4.77
N LEU A 145 -3.19 4.77 -4.20
CA LEU A 145 -2.12 5.25 -3.32
C LEU A 145 -1.19 6.24 -4.04
N VAL A 146 -0.75 5.94 -5.27
CA VAL A 146 0.08 6.83 -6.09
C VAL A 146 -0.64 8.17 -6.33
N ILE A 147 -1.89 8.14 -6.77
CA ILE A 147 -2.69 9.36 -7.00
C ILE A 147 -2.81 10.17 -5.71
N HIS A 148 -3.09 9.52 -4.58
CA HIS A 148 -3.21 10.17 -3.28
C HIS A 148 -1.88 10.80 -2.82
N ILE A 149 -0.74 10.14 -3.05
CA ILE A 149 0.59 10.67 -2.74
C ILE A 149 0.87 11.94 -3.56
N LEU A 150 0.65 11.90 -4.88
CA LEU A 150 0.86 13.06 -5.74
C LEU A 150 0.02 14.26 -5.29
N TRP A 151 -1.22 14.02 -4.92
CA TRP A 151 -2.08 15.07 -4.38
C TRP A 151 -1.63 15.57 -3.01
N THR A 152 -1.12 14.68 -2.16
CA THR A 152 -0.53 15.06 -0.85
C THR A 152 0.64 16.02 -1.03
N TYR A 153 1.51 15.80 -2.04
CA TYR A 153 2.61 16.73 -2.34
C TYR A 153 2.09 18.13 -2.71
N ASP A 154 1.04 18.24 -3.52
CA ASP A 154 0.42 19.53 -3.83
C ASP A 154 -0.13 20.22 -2.56
N LEU A 155 -0.80 19.47 -1.68
CA LEU A 155 -1.28 19.99 -0.40
C LEU A 155 -0.12 20.43 0.52
N LEU A 156 0.95 19.64 0.64
CA LEU A 156 2.13 20.02 1.44
C LEU A 156 2.78 21.31 0.94
N LYS A 157 2.75 21.56 -0.38
CA LYS A 157 3.23 22.80 -0.99
C LYS A 157 2.30 23.97 -0.66
N ARG A 158 0.99 23.80 -0.78
CA ARG A 158 -0.01 24.84 -0.50
C ARG A 158 -0.03 25.26 0.97
N TYR A 159 0.16 24.33 1.89
CA TYR A 159 0.12 24.55 3.33
C TYR A 159 1.51 24.70 3.97
N ARG A 160 2.52 25.09 3.17
CA ARG A 160 3.91 25.21 3.62
C ARG A 160 4.09 26.15 4.82
N SER A 161 3.32 27.23 4.90
CA SER A 161 3.39 28.22 5.98
C SER A 161 2.97 27.69 7.36
N TYR A 162 2.28 26.56 7.43
CA TYR A 162 1.87 25.92 8.68
C TYR A 162 2.94 24.99 9.30
N PHE A 163 4.07 24.82 8.63
CA PHE A 163 5.18 24.02 9.15
C PHE A 163 6.22 24.95 9.79
N GLN A 164 6.33 24.87 11.12
CA GLN A 164 7.25 25.67 11.96
C GLN A 164 8.20 24.77 12.73
#